data_9d55355fa21c4be2cf12f94c151cb67e
#
_entry.id   9d55355fa21c4be2cf12f94c151cb67e
#
_cell.length_a   1.000
_cell.length_b   1.000
_cell.length_c   1.000
_cell.angle_alpha   90.00
_cell.angle_beta   90.00
_cell.angle_gamma   90.00
#
_symmetry.space_group_name_H-M   'P 1'
#
loop_
_entity.id
_entity.type
_entity.pdbx_description
1 polymer ?
#
loop_
_entity_poly.entity_id
_entity_poly.type
_entity_poly.pdbx_seq_one_letter_code
_entity_poly.pdbx_strand_id
1 'polypeptide(L)'
;MTKKISLTAIILFFSFLTVKSQQSIREQLEAIAIIDEKIMMPMRDGIRLSTNIYRPKTNGKVPVIFSRTPYNFNSWGDGKERTRTLQSALQMVKKGYAYVVQNERGRYFSEGEWDILGVPLTDGYDAFTWLSNQTWSNGKIGTIGCSSTAEWQMAVASLDHPAHAAMVPQGFGAGVGRVGQYFEQGNWYRGGVEQLLFASWLYGVEQDKFKPRIPPGASQEDLIRISRFYDLAPENPPVNWAEALKHLPLKDLLKNVGGKKEIFDKMIIRKPNDKDWYTGGLYHDDMDFGVPSFWFVSWYDVATSPNLELFNHVRNNAKNRSVRENQ
;
A
#
# COMPACT_ATOMS: atom_id res chain seq x y z
N MET A 1 68.61 -55.47 15.32
CA MET A 1 67.76 -54.35 15.84
C MET A 1 66.81 -53.93 14.73
N THR A 2 65.59 -54.44 14.71
CA THR A 2 64.56 -54.17 13.71
C THR A 2 63.53 -53.22 14.33
N LYS A 3 63.43 -51.99 13.85
CA LYS A 3 62.40 -51.01 14.25
C LYS A 3 61.10 -51.38 13.55
N LYS A 4 60.08 -51.72 14.32
CA LYS A 4 58.68 -51.82 13.86
C LYS A 4 58.12 -50.38 13.66
N ILE A 5 57.73 -50.05 12.46
CA ILE A 5 56.94 -48.83 12.17
C ILE A 5 55.47 -49.19 12.34
N SER A 6 54.84 -48.60 13.35
CA SER A 6 53.42 -48.75 13.58
C SER A 6 52.65 -47.71 12.66
N LEU A 7 51.85 -48.25 11.76
CA LEU A 7 51.01 -47.48 10.84
C LEU A 7 49.70 -47.13 11.54
N THR A 8 49.60 -45.94 12.10
CA THR A 8 48.34 -45.46 12.69
C THR A 8 47.47 -44.92 11.56
N ALA A 9 46.42 -45.66 11.21
CA ALA A 9 45.43 -45.20 10.23
C ALA A 9 44.58 -44.06 10.84
N ILE A 10 44.75 -42.87 10.31
CA ILE A 10 43.89 -41.74 10.60
C ILE A 10 42.60 -41.88 9.77
N ILE A 11 41.53 -42.34 10.40
CA ILE A 11 40.18 -42.34 9.79
C ILE A 11 39.65 -40.91 9.88
N LEU A 12 39.75 -40.17 8.79
CA LEU A 12 39.05 -38.88 8.63
C LEU A 12 37.56 -39.14 8.44
N PHE A 13 36.79 -38.95 9.50
CA PHE A 13 35.34 -38.88 9.45
C PHE A 13 34.96 -37.56 8.78
N PHE A 14 34.72 -37.58 7.47
CA PHE A 14 34.04 -36.49 6.79
C PHE A 14 32.58 -36.50 7.19
N SER A 15 32.24 -35.75 8.24
CA SER A 15 30.85 -35.38 8.54
C SER A 15 30.37 -34.45 7.40
N PHE A 16 29.64 -35.00 6.46
CA PHE A 16 28.84 -34.22 5.53
C PHE A 16 27.76 -33.49 6.34
N LEU A 17 28.10 -32.32 6.90
CA LEU A 17 27.10 -31.36 7.32
C LEU A 17 26.39 -30.93 6.05
N THR A 18 25.25 -31.55 5.77
CA THR A 18 24.30 -31.01 4.80
C THR A 18 23.80 -29.67 5.35
N VAL A 19 24.48 -28.59 4.97
CA VAL A 19 23.96 -27.24 5.16
C VAL A 19 22.68 -27.18 4.34
N LYS A 20 21.54 -27.42 4.98
CA LYS A 20 20.25 -27.12 4.35
C LYS A 20 20.28 -25.64 4.09
N SER A 21 20.47 -25.25 2.84
CA SER A 21 20.26 -23.87 2.42
C SER A 21 18.87 -23.44 2.94
N GLN A 22 18.84 -22.38 3.71
CA GLN A 22 17.58 -21.83 4.19
C GLN A 22 16.76 -21.44 2.97
N GLN A 23 15.58 -22.05 2.80
CA GLN A 23 14.67 -21.72 1.69
C GLN A 23 14.39 -20.22 1.66
N SER A 24 14.48 -19.64 0.50
CA SER A 24 14.06 -18.25 0.27
C SER A 24 12.59 -18.07 0.66
N ILE A 25 12.18 -16.82 0.95
CA ILE A 25 10.77 -16.53 1.26
C ILE A 25 9.86 -16.92 0.09
N ARG A 26 10.34 -16.72 -1.15
CA ARG A 26 9.60 -17.12 -2.35
C ARG A 26 9.41 -18.64 -2.41
N GLU A 27 10.42 -19.42 -2.24
CA GLU A 27 10.32 -20.91 -2.23
C GLU A 27 9.37 -21.40 -1.14
N GLN A 28 9.44 -20.81 0.07
CA GLN A 28 8.50 -21.13 1.15
C GLN A 28 7.05 -20.81 0.76
N LEU A 29 6.84 -19.67 0.09
CA LEU A 29 5.52 -19.25 -0.33
C LEU A 29 5.00 -20.12 -1.48
N GLU A 30 5.82 -20.41 -2.49
CA GLU A 30 5.48 -21.29 -3.63
C GLU A 30 5.12 -22.71 -3.18
N ALA A 31 5.69 -23.18 -2.08
CA ALA A 31 5.34 -24.49 -1.52
C ALA A 31 3.87 -24.55 -1.06
N ILE A 32 3.32 -23.46 -0.52
CA ILE A 32 2.00 -23.45 0.13
C ILE A 32 0.95 -22.56 -0.57
N ALA A 33 1.36 -21.74 -1.54
CA ALA A 33 0.50 -20.77 -2.21
C ALA A 33 0.45 -20.97 -3.72
N ILE A 34 -0.68 -20.56 -4.29
CA ILE A 34 -0.79 -20.22 -5.71
C ILE A 34 -0.53 -18.72 -5.82
N ILE A 35 0.34 -18.33 -6.73
CA ILE A 35 0.82 -16.94 -6.90
C ILE A 35 0.40 -16.46 -8.28
N ASP A 36 -0.44 -15.43 -8.31
CA ASP A 36 -0.88 -14.76 -9.53
C ASP A 36 -0.32 -13.32 -9.50
N GLU A 37 0.71 -13.04 -10.28
CA GLU A 37 1.36 -11.73 -10.33
C GLU A 37 0.89 -10.91 -11.54
N LYS A 38 0.82 -9.58 -11.37
CA LYS A 38 0.46 -8.65 -12.45
C LYS A 38 -0.89 -8.92 -13.10
N ILE A 39 -1.86 -9.37 -12.31
CA ILE A 39 -3.25 -9.36 -12.75
C ILE A 39 -3.67 -7.90 -12.94
N MET A 40 -4.10 -7.57 -14.14
CA MET A 40 -4.62 -6.24 -14.46
C MET A 40 -6.13 -6.22 -14.15
N MET A 41 -6.45 -5.90 -12.88
CA MET A 41 -7.83 -5.91 -12.37
C MET A 41 -8.63 -4.76 -12.97
N PRO A 42 -9.74 -5.02 -13.68
CA PRO A 42 -10.53 -3.97 -14.32
C PRO A 42 -11.37 -3.20 -13.32
N MET A 43 -11.40 -1.88 -13.46
CA MET A 43 -12.34 -0.97 -12.79
C MET A 43 -13.50 -0.65 -13.73
N ARG A 44 -14.61 -0.13 -13.20
CA ARG A 44 -15.85 0.16 -13.95
C ARG A 44 -15.68 1.15 -15.11
N ASP A 45 -14.67 2.00 -15.05
CA ASP A 45 -14.33 2.98 -16.07
C ASP A 45 -13.34 2.47 -17.13
N GLY A 46 -13.01 1.17 -17.07
CA GLY A 46 -12.10 0.52 -18.03
C GLY A 46 -10.62 0.62 -17.67
N ILE A 47 -10.23 1.40 -16.67
CA ILE A 47 -8.86 1.45 -16.17
C ILE A 47 -8.54 0.15 -15.44
N ARG A 48 -7.31 -0.36 -15.59
CA ARG A 48 -6.89 -1.62 -14.97
C ARG A 48 -5.79 -1.39 -13.94
N LEU A 49 -5.95 -2.00 -12.76
CA LEU A 49 -5.03 -1.83 -11.64
C LEU A 49 -4.17 -3.09 -11.43
N SER A 50 -2.87 -2.89 -11.40
CA SER A 50 -1.89 -3.96 -11.22
C SER A 50 -1.98 -4.58 -9.83
N THR A 51 -2.23 -5.88 -9.80
CA THR A 51 -2.56 -6.64 -8.59
C THR A 51 -1.75 -7.93 -8.52
N ASN A 52 -1.16 -8.23 -7.36
CA ASN A 52 -0.61 -9.55 -7.08
C ASN A 52 -1.50 -10.28 -6.06
N ILE A 53 -1.74 -11.56 -6.28
CA ILE A 53 -2.59 -12.42 -5.46
C ILE A 53 -1.78 -13.61 -4.98
N TYR A 54 -1.76 -13.81 -3.68
CA TYR A 54 -1.11 -14.95 -3.01
C TYR A 54 -2.18 -15.70 -2.22
N ARG A 55 -2.59 -16.87 -2.68
CA ARG A 55 -3.68 -17.65 -2.06
C ARG A 55 -3.24 -19.04 -1.65
N PRO A 56 -3.75 -19.58 -0.53
CA PRO A 56 -3.41 -20.94 -0.10
C PRO A 56 -3.71 -22.00 -1.17
N LYS A 57 -2.87 -23.02 -1.28
CA LYS A 57 -3.16 -24.23 -2.05
C LYS A 57 -4.21 -25.05 -1.31
N THR A 58 -5.48 -24.74 -1.51
CA THR A 58 -6.62 -25.44 -0.89
C THR A 58 -7.78 -25.55 -1.87
N ASN A 59 -8.62 -26.55 -1.68
CA ASN A 59 -9.87 -26.69 -2.44
C ASN A 59 -11.03 -25.88 -1.85
N GLY A 60 -10.85 -25.32 -0.65
CA GLY A 60 -11.84 -24.48 0.02
C GLY A 60 -11.76 -23.01 -0.41
N LYS A 61 -12.86 -22.29 -0.22
CA LYS A 61 -12.90 -20.83 -0.38
C LYS A 61 -12.28 -20.16 0.85
N VAL A 62 -11.47 -19.12 0.62
CA VAL A 62 -10.75 -18.42 1.68
C VAL A 62 -11.13 -16.94 1.75
N PRO A 63 -11.04 -16.31 2.93
CA PRO A 63 -11.17 -14.86 3.06
C PRO A 63 -9.93 -14.15 2.49
N VAL A 64 -10.11 -12.89 2.11
CA VAL A 64 -9.08 -12.04 1.51
C VAL A 64 -8.60 -11.01 2.51
N ILE A 65 -7.28 -10.81 2.59
CA ILE A 65 -6.67 -9.61 3.17
C ILE A 65 -6.16 -8.76 2.01
N PHE A 66 -6.73 -7.56 1.86
CA PHE A 66 -6.46 -6.67 0.74
C PHE A 66 -5.69 -5.43 1.21
N SER A 67 -4.62 -5.10 0.49
CA SER A 67 -3.81 -3.91 0.69
C SER A 67 -3.66 -3.18 -0.63
N ARG A 68 -3.97 -1.88 -0.67
CA ARG A 68 -3.71 -1.01 -1.83
C ARG A 68 -2.67 0.02 -1.44
N THR A 69 -1.76 0.33 -2.36
CA THR A 69 -0.59 1.15 -2.03
C THR A 69 -0.13 2.02 -3.19
N PRO A 70 0.29 3.27 -2.92
CA PRO A 70 0.99 4.09 -3.89
C PRO A 70 2.47 3.69 -4.06
N TYR A 71 2.98 2.79 -3.23
CA TYR A 71 4.39 2.41 -3.19
C TYR A 71 4.70 1.19 -4.04
N ASN A 72 6.00 1.03 -4.36
CA ASN A 72 6.47 -0.12 -5.13
C ASN A 72 6.43 -1.41 -4.29
N PHE A 73 5.60 -2.35 -4.68
CA PHE A 73 5.61 -3.72 -4.16
C PHE A 73 6.28 -4.74 -5.10
N ASN A 74 6.81 -4.25 -6.23
CA ASN A 74 7.43 -5.07 -7.28
C ASN A 74 8.95 -5.14 -7.15
N SER A 75 9.49 -4.76 -6.02
CA SER A 75 10.90 -4.42 -5.88
C SER A 75 11.84 -5.59 -6.08
N TRP A 76 12.81 -5.37 -6.93
CA TRP A 76 14.08 -6.09 -7.00
C TRP A 76 15.18 -5.11 -6.67
N GLY A 77 16.19 -5.50 -5.93
CA GLY A 77 17.34 -4.66 -5.61
C GLY A 77 18.59 -5.51 -5.60
N ASP A 78 19.68 -5.03 -6.18
CA ASP A 78 20.98 -5.73 -6.27
C ASP A 78 20.85 -7.16 -6.83
N GLY A 79 19.99 -7.34 -7.84
CA GLY A 79 19.72 -8.66 -8.44
C GLY A 79 18.95 -9.63 -7.55
N LYS A 80 18.42 -9.16 -6.42
CA LYS A 80 17.64 -9.97 -5.47
C LYS A 80 16.25 -9.40 -5.29
N GLU A 81 15.27 -10.28 -5.06
CA GLU A 81 13.90 -9.90 -4.75
C GLU A 81 13.80 -9.33 -3.33
N ARG A 82 13.17 -8.16 -3.20
CA ARG A 82 12.87 -7.59 -1.89
C ARG A 82 11.72 -8.37 -1.25
N THR A 83 11.93 -8.82 -0.03
CA THR A 83 11.09 -9.86 0.58
C THR A 83 9.89 -9.31 1.36
N ARG A 84 9.74 -8.00 1.56
CA ARG A 84 8.70 -7.42 2.45
C ARG A 84 7.28 -7.87 2.08
N THR A 85 6.90 -7.74 0.81
CA THR A 85 5.57 -8.14 0.33
C THR A 85 5.39 -9.65 0.44
N LEU A 86 6.42 -10.43 0.08
CA LEU A 86 6.39 -11.90 0.19
C LEU A 86 6.31 -12.38 1.63
N GLN A 87 6.96 -11.70 2.57
CA GLN A 87 6.85 -12.00 4.00
C GLN A 87 5.42 -11.79 4.50
N SER A 88 4.80 -10.67 4.12
CA SER A 88 3.39 -10.42 4.45
C SER A 88 2.48 -11.48 3.85
N ALA A 89 2.68 -11.83 2.58
CA ALA A 89 1.94 -12.88 1.89
C ALA A 89 2.11 -14.23 2.58
N LEU A 90 3.34 -14.62 2.91
CA LEU A 90 3.64 -15.87 3.60
C LEU A 90 2.93 -15.98 4.95
N GLN A 91 2.92 -14.90 5.73
CA GLN A 91 2.23 -14.83 7.01
C GLN A 91 0.70 -14.98 6.85
N MET A 92 0.11 -14.29 5.88
CA MET A 92 -1.34 -14.33 5.66
C MET A 92 -1.78 -15.68 5.09
N VAL A 93 -1.03 -16.23 4.14
CA VAL A 93 -1.31 -17.56 3.57
C VAL A 93 -1.21 -18.66 4.62
N LYS A 94 -0.20 -18.63 5.51
CA LYS A 94 -0.09 -19.57 6.65
C LYS A 94 -1.28 -19.51 7.61
N LYS A 95 -1.95 -18.36 7.68
CA LYS A 95 -3.17 -18.17 8.50
C LYS A 95 -4.46 -18.52 7.74
N GLY A 96 -4.36 -18.98 6.50
CA GLY A 96 -5.50 -19.40 5.68
C GLY A 96 -6.17 -18.25 4.90
N TYR A 97 -5.55 -17.08 4.80
CA TYR A 97 -6.04 -15.95 4.00
C TYR A 97 -5.39 -15.92 2.62
N ALA A 98 -6.14 -15.49 1.63
CA ALA A 98 -5.54 -14.94 0.42
C ALA A 98 -5.02 -13.52 0.74
N TYR A 99 -3.76 -13.24 0.42
CA TYR A 99 -3.19 -11.90 0.50
C TYR A 99 -3.17 -11.26 -0.89
N VAL A 100 -3.77 -10.09 -1.00
CA VAL A 100 -3.86 -9.34 -2.26
C VAL A 100 -3.24 -7.97 -2.07
N VAL A 101 -2.30 -7.63 -2.94
CA VAL A 101 -1.68 -6.30 -2.97
C VAL A 101 -1.88 -5.67 -4.34
N GLN A 102 -2.34 -4.41 -4.35
CA GLN A 102 -2.67 -3.66 -5.56
C GLN A 102 -1.99 -2.30 -5.54
N ASN A 103 -1.44 -1.86 -6.67
CA ASN A 103 -1.05 -0.46 -6.83
C ASN A 103 -2.26 0.42 -7.06
N GLU A 104 -2.23 1.61 -6.49
CA GLU A 104 -3.20 2.65 -6.78
C GLU A 104 -3.17 3.03 -8.26
N ARG A 105 -4.28 3.61 -8.73
CA ARG A 105 -4.43 4.16 -10.09
C ARG A 105 -3.25 5.09 -10.42
N GLY A 106 -2.71 4.97 -11.61
CA GLY A 106 -1.59 5.78 -12.07
C GLY A 106 -0.23 5.48 -11.41
N ARG A 107 -0.16 4.42 -10.58
CA ARG A 107 1.11 4.05 -9.91
C ARG A 107 1.69 2.78 -10.51
N TYR A 108 3.00 2.81 -10.80
CA TYR A 108 3.78 1.68 -11.31
C TYR A 108 3.11 1.03 -12.52
N PHE A 109 2.62 -0.20 -12.41
CA PHE A 109 1.97 -0.95 -13.49
C PHE A 109 0.47 -0.69 -13.59
N SER A 110 -0.13 0.05 -12.67
CA SER A 110 -1.54 0.46 -12.75
C SER A 110 -1.73 1.56 -13.77
N GLU A 111 -2.79 1.45 -14.55
CA GLU A 111 -3.19 2.44 -15.55
C GLU A 111 -3.83 3.68 -14.90
N GLY A 112 -4.09 4.70 -15.71
CA GLY A 112 -4.72 5.96 -15.30
C GLY A 112 -3.73 6.96 -14.70
N GLU A 113 -4.27 7.99 -14.06
CA GLU A 113 -3.51 9.06 -13.43
C GLU A 113 -3.63 8.98 -11.90
N TRP A 114 -2.52 9.27 -11.23
CA TRP A 114 -2.49 9.27 -9.78
C TRP A 114 -2.77 10.66 -9.21
N ASP A 115 -3.68 10.70 -8.26
CA ASP A 115 -3.91 11.87 -7.40
C ASP A 115 -4.24 11.34 -6.01
N ILE A 116 -3.45 11.67 -5.01
CA ILE A 116 -3.65 11.16 -3.64
C ILE A 116 -5.02 11.53 -3.06
N LEU A 117 -5.57 12.69 -3.47
CA LEU A 117 -6.88 13.16 -3.04
C LEU A 117 -7.98 12.87 -4.06
N GLY A 118 -7.60 12.48 -5.27
CA GLY A 118 -8.49 12.26 -6.40
C GLY A 118 -8.70 10.80 -6.78
N VAL A 119 -8.10 9.86 -6.05
CA VAL A 119 -8.32 8.42 -6.32
C VAL A 119 -9.79 8.09 -6.16
N PRO A 120 -10.48 7.58 -7.20
CA PRO A 120 -11.89 7.32 -7.11
C PRO A 120 -12.24 6.37 -5.97
N LEU A 121 -13.21 6.73 -5.12
CA LEU A 121 -13.79 5.85 -4.10
C LEU A 121 -14.16 4.49 -4.69
N THR A 122 -14.65 4.51 -5.93
CA THR A 122 -15.13 3.34 -6.66
C THR A 122 -14.04 2.32 -6.96
N ASP A 123 -12.76 2.70 -7.02
CA ASP A 123 -11.68 1.73 -7.25
C ASP A 123 -11.64 0.65 -6.15
N GLY A 124 -11.86 1.04 -4.87
CA GLY A 124 -11.98 0.11 -3.76
C GLY A 124 -13.19 -0.80 -3.88
N TYR A 125 -14.33 -0.22 -4.20
CA TYR A 125 -15.57 -0.94 -4.40
C TYR A 125 -15.47 -1.98 -5.52
N ASP A 126 -14.92 -1.59 -6.66
CA ASP A 126 -14.74 -2.47 -7.83
C ASP A 126 -13.78 -3.62 -7.53
N ALA A 127 -12.68 -3.32 -6.83
CA ALA A 127 -11.74 -4.36 -6.40
C ALA A 127 -12.42 -5.37 -5.48
N PHE A 128 -13.26 -4.92 -4.54
CA PHE A 128 -14.01 -5.84 -3.65
C PHE A 128 -15.02 -6.68 -4.44
N THR A 129 -15.74 -6.08 -5.38
CA THR A 129 -16.65 -6.80 -6.27
C THR A 129 -15.90 -7.87 -7.06
N TRP A 130 -14.78 -7.52 -7.65
CA TRP A 130 -13.96 -8.46 -8.42
C TRP A 130 -13.43 -9.61 -7.55
N LEU A 131 -12.86 -9.30 -6.38
CA LEU A 131 -12.29 -10.28 -5.46
C LEU A 131 -13.35 -11.19 -4.84
N SER A 132 -14.50 -10.66 -4.46
CA SER A 132 -15.59 -11.46 -3.86
C SER A 132 -16.21 -12.45 -4.83
N ASN A 133 -16.16 -12.17 -6.13
CA ASN A 133 -16.67 -13.04 -7.19
C ASN A 133 -15.68 -14.10 -7.67
N GLN A 134 -14.45 -14.13 -7.14
CA GLN A 134 -13.50 -15.17 -7.50
C GLN A 134 -13.92 -16.53 -6.95
N THR A 135 -13.72 -17.60 -7.74
CA THR A 135 -14.13 -18.96 -7.37
C THR A 135 -13.50 -19.46 -6.07
N TRP A 136 -12.31 -18.97 -5.74
CA TRP A 136 -11.54 -19.28 -4.53
C TRP A 136 -11.87 -18.38 -3.33
N SER A 137 -12.62 -17.31 -3.53
CA SER A 137 -12.98 -16.35 -2.46
C SER A 137 -14.25 -16.80 -1.73
N ASN A 138 -14.27 -16.63 -0.40
CA ASN A 138 -15.48 -16.84 0.40
C ASN A 138 -16.36 -15.58 0.48
N GLY A 139 -16.02 -14.52 -0.27
CA GLY A 139 -16.76 -13.28 -0.32
C GLY A 139 -16.47 -12.30 0.83
N LYS A 140 -15.56 -12.61 1.76
CA LYS A 140 -15.18 -11.72 2.86
C LYS A 140 -13.80 -11.11 2.64
N ILE A 141 -13.72 -9.79 2.74
CA ILE A 141 -12.50 -9.01 2.51
C ILE A 141 -12.20 -8.17 3.74
N GLY A 142 -11.04 -8.39 4.33
CA GLY A 142 -10.45 -7.49 5.32
C GLY A 142 -9.44 -6.58 4.65
N THR A 143 -9.37 -5.31 5.06
CA THR A 143 -8.39 -4.35 4.55
C THR A 143 -7.36 -4.01 5.60
N ILE A 144 -6.11 -3.83 5.16
CA ILE A 144 -4.99 -3.46 6.03
C ILE A 144 -4.07 -2.47 5.33
N GLY A 145 -3.56 -1.50 6.07
CA GLY A 145 -2.58 -0.56 5.56
C GLY A 145 -2.11 0.42 6.61
N CYS A 146 -0.96 1.05 6.34
CA CYS A 146 -0.38 2.07 7.19
C CYS A 146 -0.11 3.33 6.38
N SER A 147 -0.32 4.52 6.98
CA SER A 147 -0.11 5.81 6.32
C SER A 147 -0.92 5.90 5.02
N SER A 148 -0.31 6.34 3.92
CA SER A 148 -0.97 6.44 2.62
C SER A 148 -1.59 5.11 2.12
N THR A 149 -1.06 3.96 2.52
CA THR A 149 -1.67 2.66 2.22
C THR A 149 -2.97 2.42 3.00
N ALA A 150 -3.25 3.20 4.04
CA ALA A 150 -4.48 3.14 4.82
C ALA A 150 -5.53 4.18 4.40
N GLU A 151 -5.11 5.28 3.80
CA GLU A 151 -5.97 6.46 3.54
C GLU A 151 -7.25 6.14 2.76
N TRP A 152 -7.14 5.36 1.71
CA TRP A 152 -8.28 4.97 0.87
C TRP A 152 -9.33 4.12 1.61
N GLN A 153 -8.95 3.44 2.72
CA GLN A 153 -9.83 2.55 3.44
C GLN A 153 -11.02 3.28 4.09
N MET A 154 -10.77 4.50 4.62
CA MET A 154 -11.81 5.30 5.26
C MET A 154 -12.93 5.63 4.27
N ALA A 155 -12.55 6.10 3.10
CA ALA A 155 -13.48 6.51 2.09
C ALA A 155 -14.26 5.33 1.49
N VAL A 156 -13.61 4.19 1.23
CA VAL A 156 -14.32 3.01 0.72
C VAL A 156 -15.26 2.39 1.77
N ALA A 157 -14.96 2.58 3.07
CA ALA A 157 -15.84 2.14 4.15
C ALA A 157 -17.20 2.87 4.14
N SER A 158 -17.28 4.09 3.56
CA SER A 158 -18.53 4.82 3.39
C SER A 158 -19.45 4.23 2.32
N LEU A 159 -18.92 3.41 1.42
CA LEU A 159 -19.69 2.79 0.33
C LEU A 159 -20.40 1.49 0.73
N ASP A 160 -20.22 1.04 1.96
CA ASP A 160 -20.89 -0.13 2.58
C ASP A 160 -20.92 -1.38 1.65
N HIS A 161 -19.74 -1.73 1.09
CA HIS A 161 -19.65 -2.88 0.21
C HIS A 161 -19.88 -4.18 0.99
N PRO A 162 -20.80 -5.08 0.58
CA PRO A 162 -21.19 -6.25 1.36
C PRO A 162 -20.06 -7.25 1.64
N ALA A 163 -19.00 -7.23 0.83
CA ALA A 163 -17.82 -8.05 1.05
C ALA A 163 -16.80 -7.41 2.02
N HIS A 164 -16.90 -6.12 2.34
CA HIS A 164 -15.95 -5.44 3.23
C HIS A 164 -16.25 -5.79 4.68
N ALA A 165 -15.59 -6.81 5.21
CA ALA A 165 -15.93 -7.44 6.46
C ALA A 165 -15.22 -6.85 7.69
N ALA A 166 -14.02 -6.29 7.51
CA ALA A 166 -13.23 -5.68 8.57
C ALA A 166 -12.15 -4.77 8.00
N MET A 167 -11.67 -3.82 8.81
CA MET A 167 -10.64 -2.87 8.43
C MET A 167 -9.61 -2.71 9.55
N VAL A 168 -8.32 -2.60 9.17
CA VAL A 168 -7.22 -2.31 10.10
C VAL A 168 -6.43 -1.12 9.56
N PRO A 169 -6.89 0.12 9.79
CA PRO A 169 -6.16 1.33 9.41
C PRO A 169 -5.11 1.68 10.45
N GLN A 170 -3.92 2.05 9.98
CA GLN A 170 -2.80 2.35 10.85
C GLN A 170 -2.23 3.73 10.47
N GLY A 171 -2.31 4.72 11.37
CA GLY A 171 -1.75 6.05 11.14
C GLY A 171 -2.11 6.58 9.75
N PHE A 172 -3.39 6.72 9.46
CA PHE A 172 -3.91 6.93 8.11
C PHE A 172 -3.86 8.40 7.67
N GLY A 173 -2.77 9.02 7.69
CA GLY A 173 -2.44 10.36 7.20
C GLY A 173 -3.58 11.23 6.65
N ALA A 174 -3.73 11.26 5.35
CA ALA A 174 -4.64 12.12 4.59
C ALA A 174 -6.01 11.49 4.26
N GLY A 175 -6.41 10.40 4.93
CA GLY A 175 -7.67 9.69 4.64
C GLY A 175 -8.95 10.40 5.08
N VAL A 176 -8.84 11.56 5.72
CA VAL A 176 -9.94 12.34 6.30
C VAL A 176 -10.12 13.66 5.57
N GLY A 177 -11.25 13.86 4.89
CA GLY A 177 -11.59 15.13 4.29
C GLY A 177 -12.07 16.14 5.34
N ARG A 178 -13.09 15.76 6.12
CA ARG A 178 -13.54 16.52 7.29
C ARG A 178 -14.08 15.58 8.35
N VAL A 179 -13.66 15.76 9.60
CA VAL A 179 -14.30 15.16 10.78
C VAL A 179 -14.27 16.15 11.93
N GLY A 180 -15.43 16.61 12.39
CA GLY A 180 -15.57 17.64 13.40
C GLY A 180 -14.85 18.94 13.01
N GLN A 181 -13.87 19.33 13.82
CA GLN A 181 -13.03 20.52 13.57
C GLN A 181 -11.82 20.25 12.68
N TYR A 182 -11.57 19.02 12.29
CA TYR A 182 -10.40 18.64 11.50
C TYR A 182 -10.78 18.53 10.02
N PHE A 183 -9.97 19.15 9.19
CA PHE A 183 -10.05 19.10 7.74
C PHE A 183 -8.78 18.46 7.18
N GLU A 184 -8.80 17.95 5.97
CA GLU A 184 -7.64 17.31 5.35
C GLU A 184 -6.42 18.24 5.32
N GLN A 185 -6.62 19.51 5.05
CA GLN A 185 -5.54 20.47 5.16
C GLN A 185 -4.88 20.50 6.54
N GLY A 186 -5.50 19.92 7.57
CA GLY A 186 -4.88 19.73 8.89
C GLY A 186 -3.68 18.78 8.86
N ASN A 187 -3.56 17.90 7.87
CA ASN A 187 -2.36 17.10 7.62
C ASN A 187 -1.33 17.84 6.77
N TRP A 188 -1.76 18.74 5.88
CA TRP A 188 -0.90 19.55 5.03
C TRP A 188 -0.50 20.86 5.71
N TYR A 189 -1.38 21.39 6.54
CA TYR A 189 -1.19 22.63 7.28
C TYR A 189 -1.47 22.46 8.77
N ARG A 190 -0.67 23.11 9.61
CA ARG A 190 -0.90 23.24 11.05
C ARG A 190 -0.92 24.72 11.42
N GLY A 191 -2.06 25.20 11.88
CA GLY A 191 -2.22 26.63 12.19
C GLY A 191 -1.90 27.56 11.03
N GLY A 192 -2.15 27.13 9.78
CA GLY A 192 -1.82 27.88 8.58
C GLY A 192 -0.40 27.71 8.06
N VAL A 193 0.42 26.88 8.72
CA VAL A 193 1.79 26.58 8.28
C VAL A 193 1.81 25.23 7.56
N GLU A 194 2.38 25.23 6.35
CA GLU A 194 2.54 24.01 5.55
C GLU A 194 3.51 23.04 6.24
N GLN A 195 3.18 21.76 6.19
CA GLN A 195 4.03 20.71 6.75
C GLN A 195 5.00 20.16 5.71
N LEU A 196 6.27 20.41 5.90
CA LEU A 196 7.34 19.93 5.02
C LEU A 196 7.30 18.42 4.78
N LEU A 197 6.76 17.63 5.71
CA LEU A 197 6.63 16.19 5.56
C LEU A 197 5.93 15.82 4.24
N PHE A 198 4.82 16.49 3.91
CA PHE A 198 4.07 16.17 2.69
C PHE A 198 4.77 16.67 1.43
N ALA A 199 5.36 17.85 1.44
CA ALA A 199 6.15 18.33 0.31
C ALA A 199 7.33 17.38 0.00
N SER A 200 8.07 16.96 1.04
CA SER A 200 9.19 16.02 0.87
C SER A 200 8.72 14.63 0.44
N TRP A 201 7.57 14.17 0.95
CA TRP A 201 6.96 12.91 0.54
C TRP A 201 6.52 12.95 -0.92
N LEU A 202 5.83 14.01 -1.38
CA LEU A 202 5.45 14.19 -2.77
C LEU A 202 6.66 14.21 -3.69
N TYR A 203 7.73 14.90 -3.30
CA TYR A 203 9.00 14.87 -4.03
C TYR A 203 9.50 13.44 -4.28
N GLY A 204 9.35 12.57 -3.28
CA GLY A 204 9.76 11.17 -3.35
C GLY A 204 8.81 10.27 -4.14
N VAL A 205 7.51 10.56 -4.15
CA VAL A 205 6.50 9.63 -4.69
C VAL A 205 5.83 10.11 -5.98
N GLU A 206 5.68 11.42 -6.20
CA GLU A 206 5.05 11.97 -7.41
C GLU A 206 6.07 12.11 -8.54
N GLN A 207 6.42 10.98 -9.20
CA GLN A 207 7.41 10.97 -10.27
C GLN A 207 6.96 10.11 -11.44
N ASP A 208 7.10 10.62 -12.66
CA ASP A 208 6.77 9.87 -13.88
C ASP A 208 7.69 8.67 -14.12
N LYS A 209 8.90 8.71 -13.59
CA LYS A 209 9.85 7.58 -13.65
C LYS A 209 9.35 6.31 -12.99
N PHE A 210 8.33 6.43 -12.11
CA PHE A 210 7.68 5.27 -11.49
C PHE A 210 6.60 4.62 -12.36
N LYS A 211 6.34 5.17 -13.55
CA LYS A 211 5.50 4.52 -14.56
C LYS A 211 6.40 3.75 -15.53
N PRO A 212 6.37 2.40 -15.56
CA PRO A 212 7.15 1.64 -16.53
C PRO A 212 6.62 1.92 -17.94
N ARG A 213 7.53 1.94 -18.91
CA ARG A 213 7.15 1.96 -20.33
C ARG A 213 6.71 0.56 -20.73
N ILE A 214 5.41 0.35 -20.78
CA ILE A 214 4.81 -0.93 -21.15
C ILE A 214 4.54 -0.91 -22.65
N PRO A 215 5.06 -1.88 -23.43
CA PRO A 215 4.72 -2.00 -24.85
C PRO A 215 3.21 -2.23 -25.05
N PRO A 216 2.61 -1.66 -26.11
CA PRO A 216 1.23 -1.99 -26.45
C PRO A 216 1.04 -3.50 -26.63
N GLY A 217 -0.02 -4.05 -26.04
CA GLY A 217 -0.32 -5.49 -26.11
C GLY A 217 0.58 -6.39 -25.27
N ALA A 218 1.37 -5.84 -24.33
CA ALA A 218 2.18 -6.63 -23.41
C ALA A 218 1.33 -7.67 -22.66
N SER A 219 1.81 -8.90 -22.66
CA SER A 219 1.21 -10.00 -21.92
C SER A 219 1.45 -9.87 -20.41
N GLN A 220 0.72 -10.64 -19.62
CA GLN A 220 0.99 -10.73 -18.17
C GLN A 220 2.44 -11.17 -17.88
N GLU A 221 2.97 -12.09 -18.68
CA GLU A 221 4.35 -12.57 -18.56
C GLU A 221 5.37 -11.43 -18.82
N ASP A 222 5.08 -10.57 -19.82
CA ASP A 222 5.89 -9.39 -20.08
C ASP A 222 5.87 -8.41 -18.90
N LEU A 223 4.71 -8.18 -18.30
CA LEU A 223 4.59 -7.33 -17.12
C LEU A 223 5.38 -7.88 -15.94
N ILE A 224 5.32 -9.19 -15.69
CA ILE A 224 6.11 -9.87 -14.67
C ILE A 224 7.61 -9.69 -14.96
N ARG A 225 8.04 -9.92 -16.19
CA ARG A 225 9.44 -9.77 -16.60
C ARG A 225 9.92 -8.33 -16.43
N ILE A 226 9.16 -7.35 -16.88
CA ILE A 226 9.49 -5.92 -16.74
C ILE A 226 9.61 -5.53 -15.27
N SER A 227 8.73 -6.06 -14.42
CA SER A 227 8.72 -5.73 -12.99
C SER A 227 10.01 -6.13 -12.26
N ARG A 228 10.74 -7.12 -12.77
CA ARG A 228 12.03 -7.57 -12.21
C ARG A 228 13.18 -6.59 -12.44
N PHE A 229 13.06 -5.71 -13.42
CA PHE A 229 14.09 -4.73 -13.77
C PHE A 229 13.74 -3.31 -13.33
N TYR A 230 12.65 -3.16 -12.61
CA TYR A 230 12.11 -1.84 -12.27
C TYR A 230 12.99 -1.03 -11.31
N ASP A 231 13.80 -1.68 -10.47
CA ASP A 231 14.72 -1.03 -9.52
C ASP A 231 15.93 -0.35 -10.20
N LEU A 232 16.07 -0.49 -11.51
CA LEU A 232 17.10 0.23 -12.28
C LEU A 232 16.72 1.70 -12.56
N ALA A 233 15.53 2.14 -12.13
CA ALA A 233 15.15 3.53 -12.27
C ALA A 233 16.06 4.43 -11.40
N PRO A 234 16.53 5.56 -11.93
CA PRO A 234 17.39 6.46 -11.18
C PRO A 234 16.65 7.02 -9.98
N GLU A 235 17.34 7.11 -8.85
CA GLU A 235 16.82 7.78 -7.65
C GLU A 235 16.66 9.29 -7.86
N ASN A 236 15.79 9.92 -7.08
CA ASN A 236 15.70 11.36 -7.05
C ASN A 236 16.97 11.93 -6.43
N PRO A 237 17.50 13.05 -6.94
CA PRO A 237 18.58 13.76 -6.29
C PRO A 237 18.24 14.09 -4.83
N PRO A 238 19.19 13.98 -3.90
CA PRO A 238 18.97 14.40 -2.52
C PRO A 238 18.72 15.91 -2.45
N VAL A 239 17.76 16.32 -1.61
CA VAL A 239 17.41 17.73 -1.42
C VAL A 239 17.86 18.21 -0.05
N ASN A 240 18.57 19.35 -0.02
CA ASN A 240 18.78 20.09 1.23
C ASN A 240 17.53 20.91 1.53
N TRP A 241 16.59 20.31 2.27
CA TRP A 241 15.32 20.95 2.60
C TRP A 241 15.49 22.23 3.45
N ALA A 242 16.52 22.32 4.28
CA ALA A 242 16.79 23.52 5.08
C ALA A 242 17.14 24.72 4.17
N GLU A 243 17.84 24.50 3.08
CA GLU A 243 18.09 25.56 2.09
C GLU A 243 16.89 25.81 1.18
N ALA A 244 16.20 24.77 0.74
CA ALA A 244 15.04 24.86 -0.13
C ALA A 244 13.93 25.73 0.50
N LEU A 245 13.71 25.61 1.81
CA LEU A 245 12.70 26.36 2.56
C LEU A 245 13.01 27.85 2.72
N LYS A 246 14.22 28.31 2.43
CA LYS A 246 14.57 29.74 2.44
C LYS A 246 14.02 30.49 1.23
N HIS A 247 13.63 29.77 0.18
CA HIS A 247 13.05 30.37 -1.01
C HIS A 247 11.57 30.69 -0.85
N LEU A 248 11.20 31.92 -1.23
CA LEU A 248 9.80 32.37 -1.29
C LEU A 248 9.44 32.72 -2.74
N PRO A 249 8.20 32.53 -3.14
CA PRO A 249 7.08 32.03 -2.34
C PRO A 249 7.13 30.48 -2.18
N LEU A 250 6.60 29.97 -1.06
CA LEU A 250 6.61 28.55 -0.72
C LEU A 250 5.92 27.67 -1.78
N LYS A 251 4.95 28.19 -2.50
CA LYS A 251 4.27 27.48 -3.61
C LYS A 251 5.23 26.97 -4.71
N ASP A 252 6.40 27.54 -4.83
CA ASP A 252 7.43 27.11 -5.81
C ASP A 252 8.42 26.10 -5.23
N LEU A 253 8.22 25.62 -3.99
CA LEU A 253 9.17 24.76 -3.28
C LEU A 253 9.57 23.52 -4.10
N LEU A 254 8.61 22.70 -4.53
CA LEU A 254 8.92 21.48 -5.28
C LEU A 254 9.52 21.79 -6.65
N LYS A 255 9.05 22.84 -7.32
CA LYS A 255 9.66 23.31 -8.58
C LYS A 255 11.13 23.64 -8.42
N ASN A 256 11.49 24.35 -7.35
CA ASN A 256 12.85 24.82 -7.12
C ASN A 256 13.84 23.69 -6.84
N VAL A 257 13.34 22.55 -6.35
CA VAL A 257 14.16 21.35 -6.10
C VAL A 257 14.04 20.29 -7.21
N GLY A 258 13.38 20.63 -8.33
CA GLY A 258 13.22 19.71 -9.47
C GLY A 258 12.13 18.65 -9.27
N GLY A 259 11.21 18.85 -8.34
CA GLY A 259 10.05 18.00 -8.13
C GLY A 259 8.98 18.20 -9.20
N LYS A 260 8.04 17.26 -9.29
CA LYS A 260 6.84 17.37 -10.12
C LYS A 260 5.90 18.41 -9.53
N LYS A 261 5.12 19.09 -10.38
CA LYS A 261 4.32 20.26 -9.98
C LYS A 261 2.83 20.00 -9.84
N GLU A 262 2.34 18.80 -10.01
CA GLU A 262 0.90 18.59 -10.20
C GLU A 262 0.12 18.63 -8.89
N ILE A 263 0.43 17.71 -7.96
CA ILE A 263 -0.36 17.59 -6.72
C ILE A 263 -0.03 18.69 -5.73
N PHE A 264 1.25 18.97 -5.50
CA PHE A 264 1.66 20.03 -4.59
C PHE A 264 1.10 21.39 -4.99
N ASP A 265 1.18 21.74 -6.29
CA ASP A 265 0.67 23.02 -6.80
C ASP A 265 -0.85 23.15 -6.58
N LYS A 266 -1.61 22.06 -6.74
CA LYS A 266 -3.05 22.04 -6.46
C LYS A 266 -3.36 22.22 -4.98
N MET A 267 -2.57 21.59 -4.11
CA MET A 267 -2.83 21.57 -2.67
C MET A 267 -2.41 22.86 -1.96
N ILE A 268 -1.25 23.42 -2.33
CA ILE A 268 -0.71 24.62 -1.67
C ILE A 268 -1.59 25.87 -1.85
N ILE A 269 -2.46 25.88 -2.84
CA ILE A 269 -3.39 26.97 -3.12
C ILE A 269 -4.81 26.73 -2.59
N ARG A 270 -5.16 25.50 -2.18
CA ARG A 270 -6.49 25.20 -1.65
C ARG A 270 -6.71 25.91 -0.32
N LYS A 271 -7.86 26.56 -0.20
CA LYS A 271 -8.27 27.22 1.05
C LYS A 271 -8.95 26.21 1.98
N PRO A 272 -8.96 26.46 3.30
CA PRO A 272 -9.84 25.71 4.20
C PRO A 272 -11.28 25.70 3.66
N ASN A 273 -11.95 24.57 3.77
CA ASN A 273 -13.32 24.36 3.25
C ASN A 273 -13.49 24.50 1.72
N ASP A 274 -12.41 24.47 0.95
CA ASP A 274 -12.51 24.42 -0.50
C ASP A 274 -13.24 23.12 -0.91
N LYS A 275 -14.16 23.24 -1.89
CA LYS A 275 -14.91 22.08 -2.39
C LYS A 275 -14.01 21.02 -3.00
N ASP A 276 -12.85 21.40 -3.49
CA ASP A 276 -11.87 20.47 -4.04
C ASP A 276 -11.30 19.48 -3.01
N TRP A 277 -11.43 19.76 -1.72
CA TRP A 277 -11.13 18.79 -0.67
C TRP A 277 -12.14 17.64 -0.58
N TYR A 278 -13.33 17.81 -1.17
CA TYR A 278 -14.42 16.83 -1.14
C TYR A 278 -14.46 15.94 -2.39
N THR A 279 -13.51 16.12 -3.31
CA THR A 279 -13.39 15.25 -4.49
C THR A 279 -12.48 14.08 -4.19
N GLY A 280 -12.84 12.91 -4.70
CA GLY A 280 -11.99 11.73 -4.61
C GLY A 280 -12.11 10.91 -3.32
N GLY A 281 -10.99 10.34 -2.88
CA GLY A 281 -10.92 9.24 -1.93
C GLY A 281 -10.90 9.61 -0.45
N LEU A 282 -11.48 10.74 -0.03
CA LEU A 282 -11.48 11.16 1.38
C LEU A 282 -12.81 10.85 2.07
N TYR A 283 -12.74 10.52 3.34
CA TYR A 283 -13.91 10.35 4.21
C TYR A 283 -14.33 11.70 4.83
N HIS A 284 -15.64 11.94 4.89
CA HIS A 284 -16.26 13.09 5.54
C HIS A 284 -17.28 12.66 6.57
N ASP A 285 -17.47 13.44 7.62
CA ASP A 285 -18.35 13.12 8.76
C ASP A 285 -19.85 13.14 8.45
N ASP A 286 -20.24 13.56 7.25
CA ASP A 286 -21.61 13.42 6.71
C ASP A 286 -21.82 12.13 5.91
N MET A 287 -20.75 11.33 5.71
CA MET A 287 -20.83 10.01 5.09
C MET A 287 -21.12 8.95 6.15
N ASP A 288 -21.76 7.84 5.74
CA ASP A 288 -21.89 6.67 6.59
C ASP A 288 -20.56 5.94 6.72
N PHE A 289 -20.48 5.02 7.67
CA PHE A 289 -19.32 4.17 7.87
C PHE A 289 -19.79 2.75 8.20
N GLY A 290 -19.55 1.81 7.30
CA GLY A 290 -20.19 0.50 7.31
C GLY A 290 -19.33 -0.66 7.81
N VAL A 291 -18.13 -0.44 8.35
CA VAL A 291 -17.14 -1.50 8.56
C VAL A 291 -16.63 -1.55 10.00
N PRO A 292 -16.68 -2.71 10.68
CA PRO A 292 -15.96 -2.95 11.92
C PRO A 292 -14.46 -2.75 11.74
N SER A 293 -13.80 -2.05 12.67
CA SER A 293 -12.42 -1.62 12.48
C SER A 293 -11.56 -1.76 13.72
N PHE A 294 -10.30 -2.10 13.53
CA PHE A 294 -9.30 -2.09 14.59
C PHE A 294 -8.23 -1.03 14.27
N TRP A 295 -8.23 0.05 15.05
CA TRP A 295 -7.48 1.27 14.79
C TRP A 295 -6.12 1.28 15.44
N PHE A 296 -5.07 1.55 14.66
CA PHE A 296 -3.74 1.86 15.19
C PHE A 296 -3.45 3.34 15.05
N VAL A 297 -3.36 4.03 16.17
CA VAL A 297 -3.03 5.46 16.24
C VAL A 297 -1.84 5.64 17.19
N SER A 298 -0.84 6.39 16.76
CA SER A 298 0.34 6.70 17.57
C SER A 298 0.28 8.14 18.10
N TRP A 299 0.66 8.35 19.35
CA TRP A 299 0.81 9.68 19.95
C TRP A 299 1.86 10.56 19.26
N TYR A 300 2.80 9.95 18.56
CA TYR A 300 3.88 10.63 17.83
C TYR A 300 3.59 10.80 16.34
N ASP A 301 2.38 10.41 15.89
CA ASP A 301 1.96 10.56 14.50
C ASP A 301 1.49 12.00 14.21
N VAL A 302 1.75 12.47 12.99
CA VAL A 302 1.31 13.79 12.53
C VAL A 302 -0.22 13.89 12.44
N ALA A 303 -0.91 12.78 12.24
CA ALA A 303 -2.35 12.70 12.06
C ALA A 303 -3.10 12.20 13.32
N THR A 304 -2.48 12.20 14.50
CA THR A 304 -3.07 11.64 15.74
C THR A 304 -4.47 12.22 16.01
N SER A 305 -4.60 13.54 16.00
CA SER A 305 -5.87 14.19 16.36
C SER A 305 -7.02 13.88 15.39
N PRO A 306 -6.88 14.03 14.07
CA PRO A 306 -7.95 13.66 13.14
C PRO A 306 -8.23 12.15 13.15
N ASN A 307 -7.23 11.29 13.40
CA ASN A 307 -7.44 9.85 13.52
C ASN A 307 -8.30 9.49 14.74
N LEU A 308 -8.03 10.10 15.89
CA LEU A 308 -8.82 9.89 17.10
C LEU A 308 -10.24 10.46 16.96
N GLU A 309 -10.37 11.62 16.31
CA GLU A 309 -11.68 12.22 16.07
C GLU A 309 -12.53 11.33 15.15
N LEU A 310 -11.94 10.78 14.09
CA LEU A 310 -12.66 9.85 13.21
C LEU A 310 -13.06 8.57 13.95
N PHE A 311 -12.18 8.00 14.75
CA PHE A 311 -12.51 6.84 15.59
C PHE A 311 -13.74 7.13 16.48
N ASN A 312 -13.73 8.27 17.19
CA ASN A 312 -14.83 8.67 18.06
C ASN A 312 -16.12 8.93 17.27
N HIS A 313 -15.98 9.58 16.10
CA HIS A 313 -17.13 9.84 15.22
C HIS A 313 -17.79 8.55 14.77
N VAL A 314 -17.05 7.58 14.25
CA VAL A 314 -17.58 6.30 13.79
C VAL A 314 -18.22 5.51 14.93
N ARG A 315 -17.54 5.45 16.08
CA ARG A 315 -18.05 4.76 17.27
C ARG A 315 -19.39 5.31 17.77
N ASN A 316 -19.63 6.60 17.60
CA ASN A 316 -20.83 7.26 18.08
C ASN A 316 -21.93 7.35 17.03
N ASN A 317 -21.59 7.48 15.74
CA ASN A 317 -22.52 7.92 14.70
C ASN A 317 -22.77 6.92 13.58
N ALA A 318 -21.95 5.85 13.41
CA ALA A 318 -22.22 4.87 12.37
C ALA A 318 -23.65 4.30 12.52
N LYS A 319 -24.39 4.19 11.41
CA LYS A 319 -25.81 3.75 11.45
C LYS A 319 -25.97 2.35 12.02
N ASN A 320 -25.07 1.46 11.68
CA ASN A 320 -25.11 0.08 12.14
C ASN A 320 -24.55 -0.03 13.56
N ARG A 321 -25.38 -0.53 14.49
CA ARG A 321 -25.00 -0.76 15.89
C ARG A 321 -23.79 -1.69 16.01
N SER A 322 -23.76 -2.77 15.22
CA SER A 322 -22.63 -3.70 15.24
C SER A 322 -21.33 -3.03 14.81
N VAL A 323 -21.37 -2.08 13.86
CA VAL A 323 -20.22 -1.28 13.48
C VAL A 323 -19.75 -0.39 14.63
N ARG A 324 -20.69 0.33 15.30
CA ARG A 324 -20.34 1.18 16.46
C ARG A 324 -19.68 0.40 17.60
N GLU A 325 -20.18 -0.79 17.90
CA GLU A 325 -19.69 -1.62 19.01
C GLU A 325 -18.37 -2.36 18.70
N ASN A 326 -17.97 -2.42 17.44
CA ASN A 326 -16.76 -3.11 16.98
C ASN A 326 -15.75 -2.13 16.33
N GLN A 327 -15.49 -1.02 17.04
CA GLN A 327 -14.43 -0.08 16.69
C GLN A 327 -13.27 -0.19 17.67
#